data_30f7265a31413de5339da79fff44cf91
#
_entry.id   30f7265a31413de5339da79fff44cf91
#
_cell.length_a   1.000
_cell.length_b   1.000
_cell.length_c   1.000
_cell.angle_alpha   90.00
_cell.angle_beta   90.00
_cell.angle_gamma   90.00
#
_symmetry.space_group_name_H-M   'P 1'
#
loop_
_entity.id
_entity.type
_entity.pdbx_description
1 polymer ?
#
loop_
_entity_poly.entity_id
_entity_poly.type
_entity_poly.pdbx_seq_one_letter_code
_entity_poly.pdbx_strand_id
1 'polypeptide(L)'
;DTANKPSNSGGKKDDNKKDDQKGEDSNTPTPTPEQKPESKKNTVTITIRCDTAVNNGMHLESKWAGIVPASGVILPVTTVEIEEGDTVFDVLSYVCDKYKIHMSYRGGTSSGCYVEGINNLYEFDGGRWSGWMYCVNDWYPNYGCGVYFVKAGEVIEWNYTCDLGLDLDAGMEGAEDWKNTHD
;
A
#
# COMPACT_ATOMS: atom_id res chain seq x y z
N ASP A 1 48.31 10.30 50.65
CA ASP A 1 49.32 9.49 51.38
C ASP A 1 49.52 8.20 50.62
N THR A 2 50.65 8.16 50.01
CA THR A 2 51.75 7.18 49.97
C THR A 2 51.40 5.78 49.42
N ALA A 3 51.86 5.48 48.24
CA ALA A 3 53.18 4.89 47.89
C ALA A 3 53.25 3.37 48.25
N ASN A 4 53.50 2.46 47.36
CA ASN A 4 54.86 2.11 46.92
C ASN A 4 54.85 0.86 45.98
N LYS A 5 55.61 0.96 44.96
CA LYS A 5 56.20 -0.11 44.14
C LYS A 5 57.46 -0.59 44.91
N PRO A 6 58.09 -1.75 44.69
CA PRO A 6 58.80 -2.17 43.46
C PRO A 6 58.85 -3.70 43.23
N SER A 7 59.10 -4.17 42.07
CA SER A 7 60.20 -4.38 41.16
C SER A 7 60.95 -5.71 41.34
N ASN A 8 61.24 -6.26 40.19
CA ASN A 8 62.47 -6.92 39.69
C ASN A 8 62.52 -8.45 39.68
N SER A 9 62.86 -9.03 38.72
CA SER A 9 63.93 -9.33 37.77
C SER A 9 64.09 -10.86 37.71
N GLY A 10 64.39 -11.52 36.68
CA GLY A 10 65.26 -11.45 35.64
C GLY A 10 65.67 -12.85 35.23
N GLY A 11 66.02 -13.01 34.00
CA GLY A 11 67.17 -13.74 33.54
C GLY A 11 66.93 -14.98 32.66
N LYS A 12 67.11 -14.81 31.37
CA LYS A 12 68.13 -15.39 30.46
C LYS A 12 68.24 -16.93 30.42
N LYS A 13 68.18 -17.46 29.24
CA LYS A 13 68.97 -17.76 28.05
C LYS A 13 68.78 -19.25 27.69
N ASP A 14 68.78 -19.60 26.55
CA ASP A 14 69.38 -19.82 25.26
C ASP A 14 69.14 -21.21 24.72
N ASP A 15 69.00 -21.18 23.45
CA ASP A 15 69.56 -21.96 22.33
C ASP A 15 68.89 -23.21 21.80
N ASN A 16 68.42 -22.99 20.57
CA ASN A 16 68.87 -23.63 19.29
C ASN A 16 68.36 -25.02 18.88
N LYS A 17 67.88 -25.04 17.72
CA LYS A 17 68.03 -25.89 16.53
C LYS A 17 66.79 -26.57 16.00
N LYS A 18 66.48 -26.12 14.76
CA LYS A 18 66.28 -26.79 13.49
C LYS A 18 65.65 -28.21 13.49
N ASP A 19 64.59 -28.44 12.81
CA ASP A 19 64.49 -28.87 11.40
C ASP A 19 63.05 -29.29 11.04
N ASP A 20 62.70 -28.85 9.82
CA ASP A 20 61.95 -29.50 8.73
C ASP A 20 60.53 -29.97 8.86
N GLN A 21 59.72 -29.30 7.98
CA GLN A 21 58.78 -29.83 7.02
C GLN A 21 57.47 -30.50 7.50
N LYS A 22 56.34 -29.91 7.21
CA LYS A 22 55.49 -30.26 6.08
C LYS A 22 54.13 -29.56 6.22
N GLY A 23 53.69 -28.96 5.11
CA GLY A 23 52.42 -28.26 5.05
C GLY A 23 51.23 -29.17 5.26
N GLU A 24 50.23 -28.61 5.88
CA GLU A 24 48.84 -29.00 5.68
C GLU A 24 47.97 -27.74 5.62
N ASP A 25 47.39 -27.61 4.44
CA ASP A 25 46.35 -26.66 4.09
C ASP A 25 45.22 -26.74 5.09
N SER A 26 45.08 -25.76 5.95
CA SER A 26 43.87 -25.58 6.75
C SER A 26 43.08 -24.45 6.13
N ASN A 27 42.31 -24.83 5.13
CA ASN A 27 41.24 -23.99 4.57
C ASN A 27 40.09 -23.97 5.56
N THR A 28 40.15 -23.04 6.50
CA THR A 28 39.00 -22.75 7.37
C THR A 28 38.05 -21.87 6.56
N PRO A 29 36.82 -22.33 6.23
CA PRO A 29 35.84 -21.46 5.57
C PRO A 29 35.40 -20.37 6.56
N THR A 30 35.66 -19.13 6.17
CA THR A 30 35.09 -17.96 6.82
C THR A 30 33.55 -18.12 6.85
N PRO A 31 32.88 -18.03 8.00
CA PRO A 31 31.42 -18.10 8.03
C PRO A 31 30.85 -16.93 7.22
N THR A 32 30.19 -17.26 6.12
CA THR A 32 29.32 -16.33 5.40
C THR A 32 28.27 -15.82 6.38
N PRO A 33 28.04 -14.49 6.47
CA PRO A 33 26.96 -13.98 7.33
C PRO A 33 25.66 -14.63 6.89
N GLU A 34 25.02 -15.38 7.79
CA GLU A 34 23.64 -15.85 7.60
C GLU A 34 22.78 -14.61 7.36
N GLN A 35 22.28 -14.48 6.15
CA GLN A 35 21.20 -13.52 5.85
C GLN A 35 20.00 -13.94 6.69
N LYS A 36 19.69 -13.14 7.71
CA LYS A 36 18.44 -13.20 8.45
C LYS A 36 17.32 -13.24 7.41
N PRO A 37 16.37 -14.20 7.47
CA PRO A 37 15.28 -14.23 6.51
C PRO A 37 14.54 -12.89 6.60
N GLU A 38 14.49 -12.16 5.49
CA GLU A 38 13.61 -10.98 5.39
C GLU A 38 12.19 -11.48 5.65
N SER A 39 11.57 -10.99 6.70
CA SER A 39 10.16 -11.24 6.97
C SER A 39 9.41 -10.76 5.73
N LYS A 40 8.67 -11.65 5.05
CA LYS A 40 7.80 -11.26 3.94
C LYS A 40 6.85 -10.20 4.48
N LYS A 41 7.03 -8.97 4.03
CA LYS A 41 6.13 -7.88 4.38
C LYS A 41 4.75 -8.20 3.77
N ASN A 42 3.71 -8.10 4.59
CA ASN A 42 2.35 -8.21 4.09
C ASN A 42 2.06 -6.95 3.28
N THR A 43 1.74 -7.08 2.02
CA THR A 43 1.47 -5.96 1.13
C THR A 43 0.20 -6.19 0.33
N VAL A 44 -0.47 -5.11 -0.01
CA VAL A 44 -1.55 -5.04 -0.99
C VAL A 44 -1.15 -4.06 -2.10
N THR A 45 -1.86 -4.07 -3.21
CA THR A 45 -1.78 -3.00 -4.20
C THR A 45 -3.06 -2.20 -4.20
N ILE A 46 -2.95 -0.89 -4.46
CA ILE A 46 -4.09 0.01 -4.61
C ILE A 46 -3.91 0.89 -5.84
N THR A 47 -5.01 1.14 -6.55
CA THR A 47 -5.11 2.14 -7.63
C THR A 47 -6.36 2.98 -7.45
N ILE A 48 -6.36 4.22 -7.96
CA ILE A 48 -7.51 5.12 -7.94
C ILE A 48 -7.74 5.63 -9.36
N ARG A 49 -8.93 5.40 -9.90
CA ARG A 49 -9.27 5.67 -11.30
C ARG A 49 -10.62 6.37 -11.44
N CYS A 50 -10.73 7.16 -12.51
CA CYS A 50 -11.96 7.85 -12.92
C CYS A 50 -12.19 7.74 -14.43
N ASP A 51 -11.99 6.54 -15.00
CA ASP A 51 -12.10 6.30 -16.44
C ASP A 51 -13.50 6.62 -16.98
N THR A 52 -14.54 6.32 -16.21
CA THR A 52 -15.94 6.62 -16.60
C THR A 52 -16.19 8.12 -16.72
N ALA A 53 -15.59 8.93 -15.83
CA ALA A 53 -15.62 10.39 -15.94
C ALA A 53 -14.89 10.88 -17.22
N VAL A 54 -13.79 10.24 -17.58
CA VAL A 54 -13.07 10.52 -18.84
C VAL A 54 -13.92 10.13 -20.04
N ASN A 55 -14.52 8.94 -20.04
CA ASN A 55 -15.39 8.44 -21.11
C ASN A 55 -16.61 9.35 -21.32
N ASN A 56 -17.11 9.98 -20.26
CA ASN A 56 -18.18 10.98 -20.32
C ASN A 56 -17.71 12.39 -20.67
N GLY A 57 -16.43 12.57 -21.00
CA GLY A 57 -15.88 13.82 -21.49
C GLY A 57 -15.63 14.88 -20.41
N MET A 58 -15.76 14.55 -19.11
CA MET A 58 -15.57 15.52 -18.02
C MET A 58 -14.17 16.16 -18.06
N HIS A 59 -13.13 15.40 -18.41
CA HIS A 59 -11.75 15.89 -18.50
C HIS A 59 -11.56 17.01 -19.55
N LEU A 60 -12.50 17.18 -20.47
CA LEU A 60 -12.48 18.25 -21.49
C LEU A 60 -13.07 19.56 -20.99
N GLU A 61 -13.78 19.55 -19.88
CA GLU A 61 -14.36 20.75 -19.29
C GLU A 61 -13.39 21.43 -18.33
N SER A 62 -13.24 22.75 -18.47
CA SER A 62 -12.27 23.53 -17.66
C SER A 62 -12.48 23.42 -16.15
N LYS A 63 -13.71 23.20 -15.68
CA LYS A 63 -14.01 23.02 -14.24
C LYS A 63 -13.36 21.77 -13.65
N TRP A 64 -13.06 20.77 -14.47
CA TRP A 64 -12.44 19.51 -14.04
C TRP A 64 -10.93 19.46 -14.28
N ALA A 65 -10.35 20.55 -14.74
CA ALA A 65 -8.90 20.64 -14.96
C ALA A 65 -8.12 20.36 -13.65
N GLY A 66 -7.23 19.37 -13.68
CA GLY A 66 -6.47 18.92 -12.50
C GLY A 66 -7.24 18.02 -11.53
N ILE A 67 -8.56 17.84 -11.73
CA ILE A 67 -9.41 16.95 -10.94
C ILE A 67 -9.61 15.62 -11.64
N VAL A 68 -10.00 15.67 -12.94
CA VAL A 68 -10.16 14.49 -13.79
C VAL A 68 -8.99 14.43 -14.77
N PRO A 69 -7.95 13.63 -14.50
CA PRO A 69 -6.84 13.48 -15.42
C PRO A 69 -7.30 12.78 -16.71
N ALA A 70 -6.81 13.23 -17.87
CA ALA A 70 -7.17 12.66 -19.15
C ALA A 70 -6.81 11.16 -19.31
N SER A 71 -5.88 10.69 -18.50
CA SER A 71 -5.53 9.26 -18.42
C SER A 71 -6.52 8.43 -17.62
N GLY A 72 -7.45 9.05 -16.89
CA GLY A 72 -8.33 8.37 -15.93
C GLY A 72 -7.62 7.91 -14.65
N VAL A 73 -6.31 8.10 -14.52
CA VAL A 73 -5.52 7.59 -13.40
C VAL A 73 -5.22 8.73 -12.42
N ILE A 74 -5.80 8.67 -11.22
CA ILE A 74 -5.51 9.59 -10.12
C ILE A 74 -4.30 9.06 -9.33
N LEU A 75 -4.31 7.77 -8.98
CA LEU A 75 -3.18 7.08 -8.36
C LEU A 75 -2.87 5.83 -9.19
N PRO A 76 -1.67 5.68 -9.76
CA PRO A 76 -1.26 4.44 -10.42
C PRO A 76 -1.13 3.31 -9.40
N VAL A 77 -1.05 2.06 -9.89
CA VAL A 77 -0.86 0.88 -9.03
C VAL A 77 0.28 1.12 -8.06
N THR A 78 -0.03 1.10 -6.78
CA THR A 78 0.87 1.43 -5.68
C THR A 78 0.87 0.31 -4.65
N THR A 79 2.04 -0.18 -4.28
CA THR A 79 2.18 -1.19 -3.23
C THR A 79 2.18 -0.51 -1.86
N VAL A 80 1.37 -1.06 -0.94
CA VAL A 80 1.22 -0.60 0.44
C VAL A 80 1.51 -1.75 1.39
N GLU A 81 2.35 -1.51 2.41
CA GLU A 81 2.52 -2.44 3.53
C GLU A 81 1.31 -2.34 4.43
N ILE A 82 0.80 -3.48 4.87
CA ILE A 82 -0.38 -3.58 5.74
C ILE A 82 -0.06 -4.30 7.03
N GLU A 83 -0.81 -3.95 8.07
CA GLU A 83 -0.84 -4.66 9.35
C GLU A 83 -2.11 -5.52 9.47
N GLU A 84 -2.10 -6.48 10.39
CA GLU A 84 -3.29 -7.28 10.67
C GLU A 84 -4.40 -6.39 11.24
N GLY A 85 -5.55 -6.43 10.59
CA GLY A 85 -6.71 -5.62 10.98
C GLY A 85 -6.91 -4.36 10.15
N ASP A 86 -5.97 -4.02 9.25
CA ASP A 86 -6.17 -2.92 8.30
C ASP A 86 -7.36 -3.19 7.38
N THR A 87 -8.10 -2.11 7.10
CA THR A 87 -9.26 -2.14 6.20
C THR A 87 -8.93 -1.48 4.86
N VAL A 88 -9.82 -1.66 3.87
CA VAL A 88 -9.72 -0.92 2.59
C VAL A 88 -9.70 0.59 2.82
N PHE A 89 -10.44 1.08 3.84
CA PHE A 89 -10.44 2.49 4.21
C PHE A 89 -9.07 2.95 4.74
N ASP A 90 -8.41 2.14 5.58
CA ASP A 90 -7.10 2.47 6.13
C ASP A 90 -6.05 2.56 5.03
N VAL A 91 -6.08 1.63 4.06
CA VAL A 91 -5.19 1.65 2.89
C VAL A 91 -5.44 2.89 2.02
N LEU A 92 -6.72 3.24 1.75
CA LEU A 92 -7.06 4.45 1.01
C LEU A 92 -6.58 5.72 1.73
N SER A 93 -6.84 5.82 3.04
CA SER A 93 -6.43 6.95 3.87
C SER A 93 -4.93 7.14 3.85
N TYR A 94 -4.17 6.04 3.98
CA TYR A 94 -2.71 6.06 3.94
C TYR A 94 -2.18 6.64 2.61
N VAL A 95 -2.70 6.17 1.46
CA VAL A 95 -2.21 6.67 0.16
C VAL A 95 -2.65 8.09 -0.11
N CYS A 96 -3.86 8.47 0.29
CA CYS A 96 -4.34 9.84 0.17
C CYS A 96 -3.45 10.82 0.95
N ASP A 97 -3.11 10.48 2.19
CA ASP A 97 -2.21 11.28 3.02
C ASP A 97 -0.79 11.34 2.43
N LYS A 98 -0.26 10.20 2.00
CA LYS A 98 1.10 10.09 1.47
C LYS A 98 1.28 10.88 0.18
N TYR A 99 0.32 10.79 -0.72
CA TYR A 99 0.40 11.43 -2.05
C TYR A 99 -0.34 12.77 -2.12
N LYS A 100 -0.88 13.25 -0.99
CA LYS A 100 -1.60 14.53 -0.89
C LYS A 100 -2.82 14.58 -1.80
N ILE A 101 -3.50 13.46 -1.95
CA ILE A 101 -4.76 13.34 -2.67
C ILE A 101 -5.88 13.70 -1.69
N HIS A 102 -6.72 14.67 -2.07
CA HIS A 102 -7.87 15.05 -1.26
C HIS A 102 -8.85 13.87 -1.12
N MET A 103 -9.34 13.63 0.09
CA MET A 103 -10.36 12.62 0.37
C MET A 103 -11.42 13.19 1.31
N SER A 104 -12.69 12.94 1.00
CA SER A 104 -13.83 13.25 1.85
C SER A 104 -14.66 12.00 2.09
N TYR A 105 -15.10 11.80 3.33
CA TYR A 105 -15.94 10.67 3.73
C TYR A 105 -16.86 11.05 4.87
N ARG A 106 -17.95 10.27 5.05
CA ARG A 106 -18.92 10.41 6.16
C ARG A 106 -19.18 9.06 6.83
N GLY A 107 -19.89 9.07 7.95
CA GLY A 107 -20.34 7.87 8.67
C GLY A 107 -19.27 7.19 9.52
N GLY A 108 -18.13 7.87 9.77
CA GLY A 108 -17.01 7.33 10.53
C GLY A 108 -16.15 6.35 9.70
N THR A 109 -15.28 5.58 10.37
CA THR A 109 -14.29 4.70 9.74
C THR A 109 -14.65 3.21 9.81
N SER A 110 -15.85 2.86 10.22
CA SER A 110 -16.36 1.49 10.38
C SER A 110 -17.47 1.18 9.37
N SER A 111 -18.47 0.41 9.75
CA SER A 111 -19.56 -0.05 8.87
C SER A 111 -20.34 1.06 8.15
N GLY A 112 -20.38 2.26 8.73
CA GLY A 112 -21.02 3.44 8.12
C GLY A 112 -20.10 4.26 7.22
N CYS A 113 -18.87 3.83 7.00
CA CYS A 113 -17.90 4.55 6.18
C CYS A 113 -18.37 4.64 4.73
N TYR A 114 -18.52 5.88 4.25
CA TYR A 114 -18.87 6.19 2.87
C TYR A 114 -17.93 7.25 2.34
N VAL A 115 -17.19 6.94 1.28
CA VAL A 115 -16.28 7.87 0.63
C VAL A 115 -17.05 8.71 -0.38
N GLU A 116 -17.14 10.02 -0.09
CA GLU A 116 -17.91 10.99 -0.87
C GLU A 116 -17.11 11.55 -2.05
N GLY A 117 -15.79 11.70 -1.87
CA GLY A 117 -14.92 12.32 -2.86
C GLY A 117 -13.47 11.91 -2.73
N ILE A 118 -12.79 11.74 -3.86
CA ILE A 118 -11.34 11.54 -3.97
C ILE A 118 -10.82 12.50 -5.04
N ASN A 119 -9.67 13.14 -4.79
CA ASN A 119 -9.04 14.12 -5.67
C ASN A 119 -9.96 15.30 -6.06
N ASN A 120 -10.81 15.72 -5.13
CA ASN A 120 -11.87 16.74 -5.35
C ASN A 120 -12.93 16.36 -6.41
N LEU A 121 -13.02 15.10 -6.82
CA LEU A 121 -14.11 14.54 -7.60
C LEU A 121 -15.09 13.86 -6.63
N TYR A 122 -16.29 14.40 -6.55
CA TYR A 122 -17.30 13.98 -5.59
C TYR A 122 -18.41 13.13 -6.21
N GLU A 123 -19.16 12.45 -5.35
CA GLU A 123 -20.45 11.88 -5.72
C GLU A 123 -21.33 12.96 -6.36
N PHE A 124 -22.12 12.59 -7.37
CA PHE A 124 -23.02 13.45 -8.16
C PHE A 124 -22.34 14.42 -9.14
N ASP A 125 -21.01 14.56 -9.13
CA ASP A 125 -20.29 15.42 -10.06
C ASP A 125 -20.40 14.94 -11.52
N GLY A 126 -20.41 13.63 -11.74
CA GLY A 126 -20.61 12.99 -13.05
C GLY A 126 -22.07 12.70 -13.39
N GLY A 127 -23.02 13.23 -12.62
CA GLY A 127 -24.45 12.98 -12.77
C GLY A 127 -25.05 12.34 -11.52
N ARG A 128 -26.40 12.28 -11.44
CA ARG A 128 -27.14 11.83 -10.24
C ARG A 128 -26.79 10.41 -9.74
N TRP A 129 -26.20 9.59 -10.59
CA TRP A 129 -25.82 8.21 -10.32
C TRP A 129 -24.33 8.00 -10.16
N SER A 130 -23.57 9.10 -10.10
CA SER A 130 -22.12 9.03 -10.00
C SER A 130 -21.65 9.00 -8.56
N GLY A 131 -20.49 8.34 -8.35
CA GLY A 131 -19.86 8.22 -7.04
C GLY A 131 -18.66 7.29 -7.07
N TRP A 132 -18.09 7.06 -5.89
CA TRP A 132 -16.91 6.22 -5.72
C TRP A 132 -17.31 4.81 -5.26
N MET A 133 -16.74 3.81 -5.92
CA MET A 133 -16.89 2.41 -5.58
C MET A 133 -15.50 1.78 -5.42
N TYR A 134 -15.39 0.83 -4.49
CA TYR A 134 -14.17 0.03 -4.38
C TYR A 134 -14.43 -1.41 -4.78
N CYS A 135 -13.42 -2.05 -5.38
CA CYS A 135 -13.37 -3.48 -5.55
C CYS A 135 -12.09 -4.08 -4.99
N VAL A 136 -12.14 -5.36 -4.70
CA VAL A 136 -10.98 -6.14 -4.26
C VAL A 136 -10.95 -7.42 -5.09
N ASN A 137 -9.85 -7.63 -5.81
CA ASN A 137 -9.69 -8.77 -6.73
C ASN A 137 -10.87 -8.90 -7.71
N ASP A 138 -11.22 -7.80 -8.39
CA ASP A 138 -12.32 -7.70 -9.37
C ASP A 138 -13.74 -7.90 -8.80
N TRP A 139 -13.89 -7.94 -7.47
CA TRP A 139 -15.19 -8.05 -6.82
C TRP A 139 -15.57 -6.75 -6.11
N TYR A 140 -16.78 -6.25 -6.40
CA TYR A 140 -17.36 -5.06 -5.76
C TYR A 140 -18.20 -5.46 -4.55
N PRO A 141 -17.71 -5.27 -3.31
CA PRO A 141 -18.47 -5.56 -2.09
C PRO A 141 -19.68 -4.61 -1.94
N ASN A 142 -20.79 -5.14 -1.41
CA ASN A 142 -22.00 -4.37 -1.12
C ASN A 142 -22.02 -3.82 0.31
N TYR A 143 -20.86 -3.61 0.93
CA TYR A 143 -20.70 -3.06 2.27
C TYR A 143 -19.52 -2.07 2.31
N GLY A 144 -19.50 -1.25 3.40
CA GLY A 144 -18.54 -0.15 3.52
C GLY A 144 -17.09 -0.60 3.59
N CYS A 145 -16.21 0.22 3.03
CA CYS A 145 -14.75 -0.03 2.99
C CYS A 145 -14.07 -0.11 4.37
N GLY A 146 -14.69 0.45 5.42
CA GLY A 146 -14.19 0.40 6.80
C GLY A 146 -14.45 -0.91 7.53
N VAL A 147 -15.09 -1.91 6.90
CA VAL A 147 -15.29 -3.25 7.47
C VAL A 147 -14.77 -4.38 6.57
N TYR A 148 -14.15 -4.04 5.46
CA TYR A 148 -13.40 -5.00 4.65
C TYR A 148 -11.96 -5.06 5.16
N PHE A 149 -11.59 -6.10 5.88
CA PHE A 149 -10.24 -6.35 6.37
C PHE A 149 -9.38 -6.93 5.25
N VAL A 150 -8.33 -6.21 4.86
CA VAL A 150 -7.47 -6.59 3.74
C VAL A 150 -6.51 -7.72 4.10
N LYS A 151 -6.14 -8.49 3.10
CA LYS A 151 -5.18 -9.60 3.21
C LYS A 151 -4.00 -9.37 2.27
N ALA A 152 -2.85 -9.87 2.66
CA ALA A 152 -1.66 -9.80 1.82
C ALA A 152 -1.90 -10.38 0.42
N GLY A 153 -1.45 -9.62 -0.59
CA GLY A 153 -1.58 -9.99 -2.00
C GLY A 153 -2.88 -9.53 -2.67
N GLU A 154 -3.81 -8.93 -1.94
CA GLU A 154 -5.03 -8.39 -2.53
C GLU A 154 -4.76 -7.16 -3.39
N VAL A 155 -5.58 -6.99 -4.44
CA VAL A 155 -5.58 -5.87 -5.36
C VAL A 155 -6.82 -5.04 -5.07
N ILE A 156 -6.62 -3.78 -4.66
CA ILE A 156 -7.68 -2.83 -4.34
C ILE A 156 -7.77 -1.81 -5.47
N GLU A 157 -8.97 -1.55 -5.95
CA GLU A 157 -9.23 -0.49 -6.91
C GLU A 157 -10.34 0.40 -6.41
N TRP A 158 -10.13 1.72 -6.49
CA TRP A 158 -11.15 2.72 -6.30
C TRP A 158 -11.52 3.28 -7.68
N ASN A 159 -12.76 3.04 -8.10
CA ASN A 159 -13.26 3.41 -9.40
C ASN A 159 -14.42 4.39 -9.27
N TYR A 160 -14.35 5.49 -10.02
CA TYR A 160 -15.47 6.40 -10.12
C TYR A 160 -16.49 5.84 -11.12
N THR A 161 -17.75 5.76 -10.73
CA THR A 161 -18.87 5.41 -11.61
C THR A 161 -19.67 6.66 -11.98
N CYS A 162 -20.18 6.71 -13.19
CA CYS A 162 -21.18 7.71 -13.60
C CYS A 162 -22.58 7.11 -13.72
N ASP A 163 -22.71 5.78 -13.49
CA ASP A 163 -23.96 5.06 -13.74
C ASP A 163 -24.24 3.96 -12.70
N LEU A 164 -24.13 4.29 -11.40
CA LEU A 164 -24.42 3.39 -10.27
C LEU A 164 -23.70 2.04 -10.36
N GLY A 165 -22.47 2.03 -10.92
CA GLY A 165 -21.65 0.83 -11.08
C GLY A 165 -21.95 -0.01 -12.32
N LEU A 166 -22.98 0.33 -13.11
CA LEU A 166 -23.29 -0.38 -14.37
C LEU A 166 -22.18 -0.17 -15.41
N ASP A 167 -21.59 1.01 -15.44
CA ASP A 167 -20.48 1.38 -16.31
C ASP A 167 -19.11 0.81 -15.86
N LEU A 168 -19.09 0.10 -14.72
CA LEU A 168 -17.93 -0.60 -14.16
C LEU A 168 -18.08 -2.12 -14.19
N ASP A 169 -19.16 -2.65 -14.77
CA ASP A 169 -19.52 -4.08 -14.68
C ASP A 169 -19.52 -4.58 -13.23
N ALA A 170 -19.93 -3.71 -12.28
CA ALA A 170 -19.83 -3.98 -10.84
C ALA A 170 -20.80 -5.06 -10.34
N GLY A 171 -21.62 -5.65 -11.24
CA GLY A 171 -22.52 -6.76 -10.92
C GLY A 171 -23.59 -6.42 -9.88
N MET A 172 -23.99 -5.14 -9.77
CA MET A 172 -25.00 -4.70 -8.80
C MET A 172 -26.39 -5.17 -9.24
N GLU A 173 -26.81 -6.29 -8.68
CA GLU A 173 -28.14 -6.84 -8.93
C GLU A 173 -29.23 -5.81 -8.57
N GLY A 174 -30.14 -5.55 -9.54
CA GLY A 174 -31.23 -4.60 -9.36
C GLY A 174 -30.88 -3.11 -9.57
N ALA A 175 -29.65 -2.76 -9.94
CA ALA A 175 -29.26 -1.37 -10.18
C ALA A 175 -30.05 -0.73 -11.33
N GLU A 176 -30.30 -1.44 -12.44
CA GLU A 176 -31.10 -0.96 -13.55
C GLU A 176 -32.58 -0.75 -13.14
N ASP A 177 -33.16 -1.72 -12.44
CA ASP A 177 -34.54 -1.62 -11.96
C ASP A 177 -34.71 -0.47 -10.99
N TRP A 178 -33.72 -0.28 -10.11
CA TRP A 178 -33.73 0.81 -9.15
C TRP A 178 -33.67 2.18 -9.85
N LYS A 179 -32.79 2.34 -10.83
CA LYS A 179 -32.72 3.56 -11.67
C LYS A 179 -34.04 3.85 -12.36
N ASN A 180 -34.61 2.86 -13.03
CA ASN A 180 -35.88 3.00 -13.78
C ASN A 180 -37.06 3.39 -12.89
N THR A 181 -37.01 3.10 -11.59
CA THR A 181 -38.07 3.42 -10.64
C THR A 181 -37.85 4.72 -9.89
N HIS A 182 -36.65 5.33 -9.99
CA HIS A 182 -36.28 6.55 -9.26
C HIS A 182 -35.78 7.69 -10.18
N ASP A 183 -35.99 7.57 -11.50
CA ASP A 183 -35.75 8.64 -12.47
C ASP A 183 -36.79 9.75 -12.45
#